data_a970ccbdfcbd87806a058bc3842e6f9d
#
_entry.id   a970ccbdfcbd87806a058bc3842e6f9d
#
_cell.length_a   1.000
_cell.length_b   1.000
_cell.length_c   1.000
_cell.angle_alpha   90.00
_cell.angle_beta   90.00
_cell.angle_gamma   90.00
#
_symmetry.space_group_name_H-M   'P 1'
#
loop_
_entity.id
_entity.type
_entity.pdbx_description
1 polymer ?
#
loop_
_entity_poly.entity_id
_entity_poly.type
_entity_poly.pdbx_seq_one_letter_code
_entity_poly.pdbx_strand_id
1 'polypeptide(L)' 'MKELLEYIAKSLVDYPADVTVTENESGNTTVLELKVNESDMGKVIGKQGRIAKSIRAVIKAAASRENKKAVVEIMQ' A
#
# COMPACT_ATOMS: atom_id res chain seq x y z
N MET A 1 7.23 -0.86 -7.47
CA MET A 1 5.94 -0.69 -6.78
C MET A 1 6.07 -0.45 -5.27
N LYS A 2 7.01 -1.08 -4.64
CA LYS A 2 7.24 -0.90 -3.20
C LYS A 2 7.48 0.57 -2.84
N GLU A 3 8.37 1.23 -3.58
CA GLU A 3 8.71 2.63 -3.32
C GLU A 3 7.51 3.54 -3.55
N LEU A 4 6.68 3.24 -4.52
CA LEU A 4 5.46 4.01 -4.77
C LEU A 4 4.50 3.91 -3.60
N LEU A 5 4.29 2.70 -3.09
CA LEU A 5 3.40 2.50 -1.95
C LEU A 5 3.96 3.16 -0.69
N GLU A 6 5.27 3.06 -0.47
CA GLU A 6 5.92 3.75 0.64
C GLU A 6 5.71 5.25 0.57
N TYR A 7 5.89 5.83 -0.60
CA TYR A 7 5.72 7.27 -0.81
C TYR A 7 4.29 7.70 -0.49
N ILE A 8 3.32 6.97 -1.03
CA ILE A 8 1.91 7.29 -0.80
C ILE A 8 1.59 7.22 0.69
N ALA A 9 1.96 6.13 1.36
CA ALA A 9 1.65 5.94 2.76
C ALA A 9 2.33 7.01 3.63
N LYS A 10 3.60 7.28 3.38
CA LYS A 10 4.34 8.28 4.16
C LYS A 10 3.76 9.68 4.00
N SER A 11 3.13 9.95 2.86
CA SER A 11 2.50 11.23 2.60
C SER A 11 1.19 11.43 3.37
N LEU A 12 0.59 10.34 3.83
CA LEU A 12 -0.73 10.37 4.47
C LEU A 12 -0.65 10.34 6.00
N VAL A 13 0.42 9.81 6.56
CA VAL A 13 0.48 9.48 7.99
C VAL A 13 1.21 10.53 8.81
N ASP A 14 0.99 10.50 10.13
CA ASP A 14 1.69 11.36 11.08
C ASP A 14 3.04 10.78 11.49
N TYR A 15 3.19 9.46 11.38
CA TYR A 15 4.42 8.76 11.79
C TYR A 15 5.05 8.05 10.59
N PRO A 16 5.61 8.81 9.64
CA PRO A 16 6.16 8.21 8.42
C PRO A 16 7.33 7.25 8.68
N ALA A 17 8.06 7.47 9.77
CA ALA A 17 9.16 6.56 10.13
C ALA A 17 8.67 5.15 10.47
N ASP A 18 7.39 5.00 10.83
CA ASP A 18 6.80 3.72 11.17
C ASP A 18 6.20 2.99 9.96
N VAL A 19 6.25 3.61 8.79
CA VAL A 19 5.75 2.99 7.57
C VAL A 19 6.74 1.93 7.09
N THR A 20 6.26 0.71 6.92
CA THR A 20 7.07 -0.38 6.38
C THR A 20 6.28 -1.06 5.27
N VAL A 21 6.94 -1.31 4.15
CA VAL A 21 6.35 -2.07 3.04
C VAL A 21 7.22 -3.27 2.78
N THR A 22 6.61 -4.45 2.79
CA THR A 22 7.26 -5.70 2.45
C THR A 22 6.70 -6.17 1.11
N GLU A 23 7.59 -6.58 0.21
CA GLU A 23 7.20 -7.04 -1.11
C GLU A 23 7.56 -8.51 -1.27
N ASN A 24 6.57 -9.32 -1.62
CA ASN A 24 6.75 -10.74 -1.88
C ASN A 24 6.19 -11.05 -3.26
N GLU A 25 6.94 -11.80 -4.05
CA GLU A 25 6.50 -12.21 -5.37
C GLU A 25 6.20 -13.70 -5.39
N SER A 26 5.08 -14.06 -6.02
CA SER A 26 4.68 -15.44 -6.22
C SER A 26 4.13 -15.56 -7.63
N GLY A 27 4.92 -16.17 -8.53
CA GLY A 27 4.57 -16.24 -9.94
C GLY A 27 4.47 -14.84 -10.54
N ASN A 28 3.32 -14.51 -11.08
CA ASN A 28 3.07 -13.21 -11.69
C ASN A 28 2.38 -12.22 -10.75
N THR A 29 2.26 -12.58 -9.47
CA THR A 29 1.58 -11.74 -8.47
C THR A 29 2.58 -11.20 -7.47
N THR A 30 2.50 -9.90 -7.22
CA THR A 30 3.28 -9.24 -6.19
C THR A 30 2.35 -8.91 -5.02
N VAL A 31 2.70 -9.35 -3.83
CA VAL A 31 1.95 -9.04 -2.62
C VAL A 31 2.73 -7.98 -1.85
N LEU A 32 2.09 -6.83 -1.62
CA LEU A 32 2.69 -5.73 -0.87
C LEU A 32 1.99 -5.63 0.47
N GLU A 33 2.76 -5.78 1.53
CA GLU A 33 2.24 -5.66 2.89
C GLU A 33 2.63 -4.31 3.45
N LEU A 34 1.64 -3.47 3.70
CA LEU A 34 1.84 -2.14 4.25
C LEU A 34 1.55 -2.16 5.74
N LYS A 35 2.53 -1.73 6.53
CA LYS A 35 2.37 -1.62 7.97
C LYS A 35 2.60 -0.16 8.37
N VAL A 36 1.69 0.38 9.17
CA VAL A 36 1.78 1.75 9.66
C VAL A 36 1.57 1.78 11.17
N ASN A 37 1.84 2.94 11.77
CA ASN A 37 1.55 3.14 13.19
C ASN A 37 0.04 2.92 13.41
N GLU A 38 -0.31 2.27 14.50
CA GLU A 38 -1.71 1.97 14.80
C GLU A 38 -2.60 3.22 14.75
N SER A 39 -2.10 4.34 15.24
CA SER A 39 -2.86 5.59 15.24
C SER A 39 -3.07 6.17 13.84
N ASP A 40 -2.32 5.68 12.85
CA ASP A 40 -2.42 6.15 11.47
C ASP A 40 -3.29 5.25 10.58
N MET A 41 -3.81 4.16 11.11
CA MET A 41 -4.62 3.23 10.32
C MET A 41 -5.78 3.91 9.62
N GLY A 42 -6.49 4.78 10.32
CA GLY A 42 -7.61 5.50 9.72
C GLY A 42 -7.20 6.39 8.55
N LYS A 43 -5.95 6.84 8.52
CA LYS A 43 -5.45 7.72 7.48
C LYS A 43 -5.13 6.98 6.17
N VAL A 44 -4.85 5.68 6.26
CA VAL A 44 -4.58 4.88 5.07
C VAL A 44 -5.80 4.07 4.64
N ILE A 45 -6.79 3.93 5.50
CA ILE A 45 -8.04 3.25 5.17
C ILE A 45 -9.09 4.25 4.69
N GLY A 46 -9.30 5.32 5.47
CA GLY A 46 -10.28 6.34 5.16
C GLY A 46 -11.71 5.89 5.46
N LYS A 47 -12.66 6.82 5.28
CA LYS A 47 -14.08 6.53 5.47
C LYS A 47 -14.52 5.45 4.48
N GLN A 48 -15.14 4.40 5.01
CA GLN A 48 -15.66 3.31 4.19
C GLN A 48 -14.58 2.66 3.31
N GLY A 49 -13.32 2.79 3.72
CA GLY A 49 -12.21 2.19 2.99
C GLY A 49 -11.84 2.91 1.70
N ARG A 50 -12.29 4.14 1.51
CA ARG A 50 -12.07 4.86 0.24
C ARG A 50 -10.60 5.15 -0.06
N ILE A 51 -9.82 5.49 0.97
CA ILE A 51 -8.40 5.76 0.76
C ILE A 51 -7.69 4.46 0.38
N ALA A 52 -7.99 3.38 1.10
CA ALA A 52 -7.41 2.08 0.80
C ALA A 52 -7.77 1.63 -0.62
N LYS A 53 -9.00 1.86 -1.06
CA LYS A 53 -9.41 1.54 -2.44
C LYS A 53 -8.58 2.33 -3.45
N SER A 54 -8.37 3.62 -3.18
CA SER A 54 -7.58 4.47 -4.08
C SER A 54 -6.13 4.01 -4.14
N ILE A 55 -5.54 3.66 -3.01
CA ILE A 55 -4.18 3.14 -2.96
C ILE A 55 -4.07 1.87 -3.78
N ARG A 56 -5.02 0.94 -3.59
CA ARG A 56 -5.04 -0.32 -4.35
C ARG A 56 -5.18 -0.08 -5.85
N ALA A 57 -5.99 0.90 -6.25
CA ALA A 57 -6.19 1.23 -7.66
C ALA A 57 -4.90 1.76 -8.29
N VAL A 58 -4.18 2.62 -7.59
CA VAL A 58 -2.92 3.18 -8.09
C VAL A 58 -1.86 2.08 -8.24
N ILE A 59 -1.74 1.22 -7.24
CA ILE A 59 -0.77 0.13 -7.26
C ILE A 59 -1.12 -0.89 -8.35
N LYS A 60 -2.40 -1.19 -8.49
CA LYS A 60 -2.87 -2.11 -9.53
C LYS A 60 -2.54 -1.57 -10.93
N ALA A 61 -2.74 -0.27 -11.15
CA ALA A 61 -2.42 0.35 -12.42
C ALA A 61 -0.91 0.28 -12.70
N ALA A 62 -0.09 0.54 -11.69
CA ALA A 62 1.37 0.45 -11.84
C ALA A 62 1.81 -0.98 -12.18
N ALA A 63 1.21 -1.97 -11.51
CA ALA A 63 1.53 -3.37 -11.78
C ALA A 63 1.11 -3.77 -13.19
N SER A 64 -0.04 -3.29 -13.65
CA SER A 64 -0.55 -3.60 -14.99
C SER A 64 0.40 -3.14 -16.08
N ARG A 65 1.07 -2.01 -15.86
CA ARG A 65 2.06 -1.51 -16.81
C ARG A 65 3.26 -2.45 -16.96
N GLU A 66 3.52 -3.26 -15.94
CA GLU A 66 4.60 -4.24 -15.95
C GLU A 66 4.10 -5.64 -16.24
N ASN A 67 2.84 -5.77 -16.67
CA ASN A 67 2.19 -7.05 -16.93
C ASN A 67 2.17 -7.95 -15.69
N LYS A 68 1.99 -7.36 -14.53
CA LYS A 68 1.93 -8.07 -13.25
C LYS A 68 0.62 -7.80 -12.54
N LYS A 69 0.30 -8.67 -11.58
CA LYS A 69 -0.80 -8.45 -10.66
C LYS A 69 -0.23 -8.01 -9.32
N ALA A 70 -0.94 -7.13 -8.64
CA ALA A 70 -0.50 -6.68 -7.33
C ALA A 70 -1.66 -6.73 -6.34
N VAL A 71 -1.35 -7.16 -5.13
CA VAL A 71 -2.28 -7.18 -4.00
C VAL A 71 -1.66 -6.34 -2.90
N VAL A 72 -2.45 -5.45 -2.31
CA VAL A 72 -1.99 -4.63 -1.19
C VAL A 72 -2.74 -5.06 0.06
N GLU A 73 -1.99 -5.46 1.07
CA GLU A 73 -2.52 -5.78 2.38
C GLU A 73 -2.09 -4.71 3.37
N ILE A 74 -3.06 -4.16 4.11
CA ILE A 74 -2.78 -3.11 5.09
C ILE A 74 -2.86 -3.73 6.47
N MET A 75 -1.77 -3.62 7.23
CA MET A 75 -1.62 -4.29 8.53
C MET A 75 -1.22 -3.29 9.62
N GLN A 76 -1.53 -3.66 10.83
CA GLN A 76 -1.11 -2.90 12.00
C GLN A 76 0.27 -3.34 12.46
#